data_c18198f01c85192e025b0c53f95600e8
#
_entry.id   c18198f01c85192e025b0c53f95600e8
#
_cell.length_a   1.000
_cell.length_b   1.000
_cell.length_c   1.000
_cell.angle_alpha   90.00
_cell.angle_beta   90.00
_cell.angle_gamma   90.00
#
_symmetry.space_group_name_H-M   'P 1'
#
loop_
_entity.id
_entity.type
_entity.pdbx_description
1 polymer ?
#
loop_
_entity_poly.entity_id
_entity_poly.type
_entity_poly.pdbx_seq_one_letter_code
_entity_poly.pdbx_strand_id
1 'polypeptide(L)'
;MAIYESGEMYLETIHVLLTKNGSVRSIDISEHMGYSKSSVSRAVGLLKKDGYIQVDADGYITLTEAGTDVANKIYERHTILSRMLMLLGVSPETAAEDACRLEHAISDESFRAIKQYLQKIK
;
A
#
# COMPACT_ATOMS: atom_id res chain seq x y z
N MET A 1 3.40 13.08 11.00
CA MET A 1 2.29 12.34 11.63
C MET A 1 2.36 10.87 11.24
N ALA A 2 2.19 9.99 12.21
CA ALA A 2 2.22 8.56 11.92
C ALA A 2 0.94 8.13 11.21
N ILE A 3 1.08 7.33 10.17
CA ILE A 3 -0.06 6.74 9.49
C ILE A 3 -0.19 5.28 9.97
N TYR A 4 -1.41 4.87 10.24
CA TYR A 4 -1.67 3.51 10.72
C TYR A 4 -1.63 2.51 9.57
N GLU A 5 -1.45 1.24 9.92
CA GLU A 5 -1.42 0.13 8.96
C GLU A 5 -2.61 0.14 8.01
N SER A 6 -3.83 0.36 8.53
CA SER A 6 -5.01 0.42 7.69
C SER A 6 -4.94 1.56 6.68
N GLY A 7 -4.43 2.72 7.09
CA GLY A 7 -4.23 3.85 6.18
C GLY A 7 -3.25 3.52 5.07
N GLU A 8 -2.17 2.84 5.40
CA GLU A 8 -1.18 2.39 4.41
C GLU A 8 -1.81 1.44 3.41
N MET A 9 -2.64 0.51 3.87
CA MET A 9 -3.35 -0.43 2.98
C MET A 9 -4.26 0.30 2.00
N TYR A 10 -4.98 1.32 2.47
CA TYR A 10 -5.82 2.13 1.59
C TYR A 10 -5.00 2.89 0.56
N LEU A 11 -3.87 3.49 0.96
CA LEU A 11 -3.02 4.23 0.03
C LEU A 11 -2.40 3.29 -1.02
N GLU A 12 -1.99 2.11 -0.61
CA GLU A 12 -1.49 1.10 -1.55
C GLU A 12 -2.57 0.72 -2.56
N THR A 13 -3.80 0.49 -2.09
CA THR A 13 -4.91 0.14 -2.96
C THR A 13 -5.22 1.25 -3.95
N ILE A 14 -5.24 2.50 -3.49
CA ILE A 14 -5.46 3.65 -4.36
C ILE A 14 -4.37 3.71 -5.44
N HIS A 15 -3.11 3.52 -5.04
CA HIS A 15 -1.98 3.53 -5.97
C HIS A 15 -2.13 2.44 -7.05
N VAL A 16 -2.46 1.21 -6.62
CA VAL A 16 -2.67 0.08 -7.53
C VAL A 16 -3.79 0.36 -8.51
N LEU A 17 -4.92 0.86 -8.01
CA LEU A 17 -6.08 1.13 -8.86
C LEU A 17 -5.83 2.29 -9.83
N LEU A 18 -5.11 3.33 -9.40
CA LEU A 18 -4.73 4.42 -10.30
C LEU A 18 -3.82 3.92 -11.42
N THR A 19 -2.85 3.07 -11.08
CA THR A 19 -1.92 2.50 -12.06
C THR A 19 -2.65 1.60 -13.06
N LYS A 20 -3.56 0.79 -12.55
CA LYS A 20 -4.28 -0.20 -13.37
C LYS A 20 -5.37 0.42 -14.23
N ASN A 21 -6.17 1.33 -13.66
CA ASN A 21 -7.37 1.85 -14.30
C ASN A 21 -7.28 3.32 -14.73
N GLY A 22 -6.28 4.04 -14.26
CA GLY A 22 -6.12 5.47 -14.54
C GLY A 22 -6.96 6.40 -13.69
N SER A 23 -7.96 5.88 -12.98
CA SER A 23 -8.82 6.67 -12.09
C SER A 23 -9.39 5.77 -11.01
N VAL A 24 -9.73 6.37 -9.86
CA VAL A 24 -10.29 5.62 -8.73
C VAL A 24 -11.28 6.47 -7.95
N ARG A 25 -12.37 5.84 -7.53
CA ARG A 25 -13.38 6.43 -6.65
C ARG A 25 -13.57 5.49 -5.45
N SER A 26 -14.29 5.96 -4.43
CA SER A 26 -14.54 5.17 -3.22
C SER A 26 -15.18 3.81 -3.52
N ILE A 27 -16.09 3.76 -4.51
CA ILE A 27 -16.73 2.50 -4.87
C ILE A 27 -15.72 1.47 -5.38
N ASP A 28 -14.71 1.93 -6.13
CA ASP A 28 -13.67 1.03 -6.64
C ASP A 28 -12.84 0.44 -5.51
N ILE A 29 -12.55 1.23 -4.49
CA ILE A 29 -11.84 0.77 -3.30
C ILE A 29 -12.68 -0.27 -2.56
N SER A 30 -13.96 0.03 -2.35
CA SER A 30 -14.89 -0.88 -1.67
C SER A 30 -14.93 -2.24 -2.36
N GLU A 31 -15.06 -2.24 -3.68
CA GLU A 31 -15.10 -3.47 -4.47
C GLU A 31 -13.79 -4.24 -4.41
N HIS A 32 -12.67 -3.53 -4.51
CA HIS A 32 -11.36 -4.16 -4.51
C HIS A 32 -11.02 -4.80 -3.16
N MET A 33 -11.29 -4.10 -2.07
CA MET A 33 -10.94 -4.54 -0.71
C MET A 33 -12.00 -5.41 -0.05
N GLY A 34 -13.21 -5.39 -0.56
CA GLY A 34 -14.32 -6.12 0.05
C GLY A 34 -14.84 -5.49 1.33
N TYR A 35 -14.59 -4.20 1.52
CA TYR A 35 -15.05 -3.46 2.70
C TYR A 35 -16.34 -2.71 2.38
N SER A 36 -17.11 -2.40 3.43
CA SER A 36 -18.37 -1.66 3.26
C SER A 36 -18.12 -0.25 2.77
N LYS A 37 -19.11 0.31 2.06
CA LYS A 37 -19.03 1.69 1.55
C LYS A 37 -18.83 2.69 2.69
N SER A 38 -19.48 2.48 3.84
CA SER A 38 -19.33 3.37 4.98
C SER A 38 -17.94 3.33 5.57
N SER A 39 -17.32 2.15 5.66
CA SER A 39 -15.94 2.02 6.13
C SER A 39 -14.95 2.73 5.20
N VAL A 40 -15.12 2.52 3.90
CA VAL A 40 -14.27 3.16 2.89
C VAL A 40 -14.43 4.69 2.92
N SER A 41 -15.68 5.17 2.99
CA SER A 41 -15.95 6.60 3.05
C SER A 41 -15.29 7.26 4.26
N ARG A 42 -15.32 6.60 5.41
CA ARG A 42 -14.68 7.10 6.63
C ARG A 42 -13.16 7.15 6.45
N ALA A 43 -12.56 6.09 5.91
CA ALA A 43 -11.12 6.04 5.69
C ALA A 43 -10.67 7.11 4.69
N VAL A 44 -11.40 7.26 3.59
CA VAL A 44 -11.13 8.27 2.57
C VAL A 44 -11.18 9.66 3.19
N GLY A 45 -12.19 9.92 4.02
CA GLY A 45 -12.32 11.21 4.72
C GLY A 45 -11.13 11.51 5.61
N LEU A 46 -10.65 10.53 6.36
CA LEU A 46 -9.49 10.69 7.24
C LEU A 46 -8.20 10.92 6.44
N LEU A 47 -8.00 10.17 5.38
CA LEU A 47 -6.81 10.33 4.53
C LEU A 47 -6.79 11.70 3.85
N LYS A 48 -7.95 12.19 3.43
CA LYS A 48 -8.08 13.52 2.85
C LYS A 48 -7.73 14.59 3.90
N LYS A 49 -8.28 14.46 5.10
CA LYS A 49 -8.02 15.39 6.20
C LYS A 49 -6.54 15.43 6.56
N ASP A 50 -5.88 14.29 6.55
CA ASP A 50 -4.47 14.16 6.94
C ASP A 50 -3.51 14.51 5.81
N GLY A 51 -4.02 14.85 4.62
CA GLY A 51 -3.20 15.36 3.54
C GLY A 51 -2.56 14.30 2.64
N TYR A 52 -3.04 13.07 2.68
CA TYR A 52 -2.49 12.00 1.84
C TYR A 52 -3.18 11.86 0.50
N ILE A 53 -4.42 12.31 0.40
CA ILE A 53 -5.20 12.23 -0.84
C ILE A 53 -5.98 13.50 -1.07
N GLN A 54 -6.41 13.69 -2.33
CA GLN A 54 -7.36 14.72 -2.73
C GLN A 54 -8.55 14.03 -3.38
N VAL A 55 -9.74 14.62 -3.20
CA VAL A 55 -10.96 14.10 -3.82
C VAL A 55 -11.61 15.27 -4.55
N ASP A 56 -11.84 15.12 -5.86
CA ASP A 56 -12.44 16.19 -6.64
C ASP A 56 -13.96 16.20 -6.49
N ALA A 57 -14.61 17.16 -7.20
CA ALA A 57 -16.06 17.34 -7.11
C ALA A 57 -16.84 16.11 -7.58
N ASP A 58 -16.26 15.30 -8.46
CA ASP A 58 -16.90 14.09 -9.00
C ASP A 58 -16.58 12.85 -8.20
N GLY A 59 -15.80 12.98 -7.12
CA GLY A 59 -15.45 11.87 -6.24
C GLY A 59 -14.21 11.11 -6.67
N TYR A 60 -13.48 11.58 -7.66
CA TYR A 60 -12.23 10.94 -8.07
C TYR A 60 -11.12 11.26 -7.09
N ILE A 61 -10.36 10.23 -6.74
CA ILE A 61 -9.32 10.28 -5.71
C ILE A 61 -7.95 10.29 -6.37
N THR A 62 -7.08 11.20 -5.93
CA THR A 62 -5.68 11.24 -6.34
C THR A 62 -4.80 11.29 -5.11
N LEU A 63 -3.55 10.85 -5.26
CA LEU A 63 -2.57 10.89 -4.18
C LEU A 63 -1.88 12.24 -4.17
N THR A 64 -1.67 12.79 -2.98
CA THR A 64 -0.78 13.94 -2.81
C THR A 64 0.66 13.44 -2.86
N GLU A 65 1.63 14.35 -2.80
CA GLU A 65 3.04 13.96 -2.70
C GLU A 65 3.26 13.07 -1.47
N ALA A 66 2.69 13.44 -0.33
CA ALA A 66 2.81 12.65 0.89
C ALA A 66 2.19 11.25 0.73
N GLY A 67 1.03 11.18 0.10
CA GLY A 67 0.37 9.90 -0.16
C GLY A 67 1.16 9.02 -1.12
N THR A 68 1.72 9.63 -2.15
CA THR A 68 2.56 8.92 -3.13
C THR A 68 3.81 8.36 -2.45
N ASP A 69 4.45 9.14 -1.58
CA ASP A 69 5.64 8.68 -0.86
C ASP A 69 5.34 7.45 0.00
N VAL A 70 4.22 7.46 0.71
CA VAL A 70 3.81 6.32 1.53
C VAL A 70 3.52 5.10 0.64
N ALA A 71 2.78 5.30 -0.44
CA ALA A 71 2.42 4.20 -1.35
C ALA A 71 3.67 3.58 -1.98
N ASN A 72 4.62 4.41 -2.40
CA ASN A 72 5.88 3.92 -2.99
C ASN A 72 6.71 3.14 -1.98
N LYS A 73 6.76 3.61 -0.74
CA LYS A 73 7.47 2.93 0.34
C LYS A 73 6.89 1.54 0.59
N ILE A 74 5.57 1.46 0.65
CA ILE A 74 4.89 0.19 0.87
C ILE A 74 5.07 -0.75 -0.33
N TYR A 75 5.00 -0.23 -1.54
CA TYR A 75 5.22 -1.01 -2.75
C TYR A 75 6.65 -1.60 -2.77
N GLU A 76 7.65 -0.80 -2.41
CA GLU A 76 9.04 -1.27 -2.32
C GLU A 76 9.16 -2.39 -1.29
N ARG A 77 8.55 -2.21 -0.12
CA ARG A 77 8.54 -3.24 0.92
C ARG A 77 7.92 -4.53 0.42
N HIS A 78 6.79 -4.42 -0.24
CA HIS A 78 6.10 -5.59 -0.79
C HIS A 78 7.01 -6.36 -1.74
N THR A 79 7.64 -5.66 -2.68
CA THR A 79 8.49 -6.26 -3.70
C THR A 79 9.71 -6.95 -3.07
N ILE A 80 10.39 -6.27 -2.16
CA ILE A 80 11.59 -6.80 -1.51
C ILE A 80 11.27 -8.01 -0.63
N LEU A 81 10.19 -7.91 0.18
CA LEU A 81 9.82 -8.99 1.08
C LEU A 81 9.32 -10.22 0.33
N SER A 82 8.54 -10.01 -0.74
CA SER A 82 8.11 -11.12 -1.60
C SER A 82 9.31 -11.84 -2.21
N ARG A 83 10.27 -11.08 -2.70
CA ARG A 83 11.48 -11.64 -3.29
C ARG A 83 12.28 -12.45 -2.28
N MET A 84 12.44 -11.91 -1.07
CA MET A 84 13.14 -12.60 0.00
C MET A 84 12.51 -13.97 0.27
N LEU A 85 11.18 -13.98 0.43
CA LEU A 85 10.48 -15.22 0.74
C LEU A 85 10.61 -16.25 -0.40
N MET A 86 10.51 -15.79 -1.65
CA MET A 86 10.69 -16.68 -2.80
C MET A 86 12.10 -17.25 -2.88
N LEU A 87 13.12 -16.47 -2.55
CA LEU A 87 14.49 -16.94 -2.50
C LEU A 87 14.70 -18.00 -1.41
N LEU A 88 13.90 -17.94 -0.35
CA LEU A 88 13.94 -18.95 0.72
C LEU A 88 13.14 -20.21 0.36
N GLY A 89 12.48 -20.24 -0.78
CA GLY A 89 11.73 -21.40 -1.23
C GLY A 89 10.22 -21.30 -1.03
N VAL A 90 9.71 -20.15 -0.62
CA VAL A 90 8.26 -19.97 -0.45
C VAL A 90 7.62 -19.76 -1.82
N SER A 91 6.44 -20.36 -2.03
CA SER A 91 5.73 -20.21 -3.31
C SER A 91 5.37 -18.75 -3.58
N PRO A 92 5.27 -18.34 -4.85
CA PRO A 92 4.93 -16.96 -5.17
C PRO A 92 3.62 -16.49 -4.54
N GLU A 93 2.61 -17.35 -4.50
CA GLU A 93 1.30 -17.01 -3.92
C GLU A 93 1.41 -16.73 -2.42
N THR A 94 2.07 -17.63 -1.68
CA THR A 94 2.25 -17.46 -0.24
C THR A 94 3.18 -16.29 0.06
N ALA A 95 4.23 -16.12 -0.74
CA ALA A 95 5.17 -15.01 -0.56
C ALA A 95 4.44 -13.67 -0.70
N ALA A 96 3.56 -13.52 -1.69
CA ALA A 96 2.79 -12.30 -1.89
C ALA A 96 1.85 -12.03 -0.72
N GLU A 97 1.16 -13.07 -0.24
CA GLU A 97 0.23 -12.91 0.88
C GLU A 97 0.95 -12.51 2.16
N ASP A 98 2.07 -13.17 2.46
CA ASP A 98 2.82 -12.87 3.68
C ASP A 98 3.51 -11.52 3.59
N ALA A 99 4.04 -11.16 2.43
CA ALA A 99 4.65 -9.85 2.22
C ALA A 99 3.63 -8.73 2.45
N CYS A 100 2.38 -8.95 2.03
CA CYS A 100 1.31 -7.99 2.22
C CYS A 100 1.05 -7.70 3.71
N ARG A 101 1.28 -8.67 4.57
CA ARG A 101 1.17 -8.48 6.02
C ARG A 101 2.44 -7.88 6.61
N LEU A 102 3.59 -8.38 6.19
CA LEU A 102 4.89 -7.96 6.72
C LEU A 102 5.21 -6.51 6.39
N GLU A 103 4.80 -6.04 5.21
CA GLU A 103 5.17 -4.70 4.74
C GLU A 103 4.67 -3.59 5.67
N HIS A 104 3.59 -3.83 6.39
CA HIS A 104 3.02 -2.85 7.32
C HIS A 104 3.55 -3.00 8.74
N ALA A 105 4.15 -4.12 9.07
CA ALA A 105 4.58 -4.45 10.43
C ALA A 105 6.07 -4.31 10.66
N ILE A 106 6.87 -4.47 9.61
CA ILE A 106 8.32 -4.49 9.74
C ILE A 106 8.88 -3.08 9.98
N SER A 107 9.89 -2.99 10.85
CA SER A 107 10.57 -1.72 11.10
C SER A 107 11.42 -1.29 9.92
N ASP A 108 11.72 0.00 9.84
CA ASP A 108 12.61 0.53 8.81
C ASP A 108 14.00 -0.08 8.91
N GLU A 109 14.48 -0.29 10.13
CA GLU A 109 15.80 -0.90 10.36
C GLU A 109 15.86 -2.31 9.80
N SER A 110 14.88 -3.14 10.14
CA SER A 110 14.83 -4.53 9.66
C SER A 110 14.66 -4.58 8.14
N PHE A 111 13.81 -3.71 7.60
CA PHE A 111 13.62 -3.67 6.15
C PHE A 111 14.90 -3.29 5.42
N ARG A 112 15.62 -2.27 5.89
CA ARG A 112 16.88 -1.86 5.27
C ARG A 112 17.91 -2.99 5.31
N ALA A 113 17.98 -3.73 6.41
CA ALA A 113 18.90 -4.85 6.54
C ALA A 113 18.60 -5.93 5.49
N ILE A 114 17.33 -6.26 5.31
CA ILE A 114 16.90 -7.24 4.30
C ILE A 114 17.23 -6.73 2.90
N LYS A 115 16.91 -5.49 2.61
CA LYS A 115 17.17 -4.88 1.30
C LYS A 115 18.65 -4.92 0.96
N GLN A 116 19.51 -4.54 1.92
CA GLN A 116 20.96 -4.55 1.72
C GLN A 116 21.48 -5.97 1.49
N TYR A 117 20.98 -6.93 2.22
CA TYR A 117 21.38 -8.32 2.05
C TYR A 117 21.03 -8.83 0.66
N LEU A 118 19.82 -8.56 0.19
CA LEU A 118 19.39 -9.00 -1.14
C LEU A 118 20.20 -8.35 -2.25
N GLN A 119 20.63 -7.11 -2.07
CA GLN A 119 21.47 -6.43 -3.05
C GLN A 119 22.86 -7.08 -3.18
N LYS A 120 23.33 -7.69 -2.10
CA LYS A 120 24.65 -8.37 -2.11
C LYS A 120 24.62 -9.72 -2.77
N ILE A 121 23.53 -10.45 -2.62
CA ILE A 121 23.48 -11.83 -3.11
C ILE A 121 23.07 -11.97 -4.57
N LYS A 122 22.36 -11.02 -5.09
CA LYS A 122 21.90 -11.01 -6.50
C LYS A 122 21.56 -12.37 -7.07
#